data_f2d9bc02fa6bc4fcf4bb145941a725e7
#
_entry.id   f2d9bc02fa6bc4fcf4bb145941a725e7
#
_cell.length_a   1.000
_cell.length_b   1.000
_cell.length_c   1.000
_cell.angle_alpha   90.00
_cell.angle_beta   90.00
_cell.angle_gamma   90.00
#
_symmetry.space_group_name_H-M   'P 1'
#
loop_
_entity.id
_entity.type
_entity.pdbx_description
1 polymer ?
#
loop_
_entity_poly.entity_id
_entity_poly.type
_entity_poly.pdbx_seq_one_letter_code
_entity_poly.pdbx_strand_id
1 'polypeptide(L)'
;MACTAGLAIGGTLVIGQNLHSSVTTPLVSQTSAPAQSNSAGTAVDWENVAKTVSPAVVTISVSAQNSSGIGSGAIVDSSGNIVTNYHVISSVVDGSGRIQVTLTDGRIYEAKIVGTDKSTDLAVIRLVNPPSDLVAAQFGQSSDLKVGQPVMAIGSPLGLSNTVTTGIVSALNRPVQVQASESQNQDNSKDPFGQLQQ
;
A
#
# COMPACT_ATOMS: atom_id res chain seq x y z
N MET A 1 -16.95 -43.65 14.52
CA MET A 1 -17.42 -44.61 13.50
C MET A 1 -16.36 -44.68 12.43
N ALA A 2 -15.74 -45.82 12.35
CA ALA A 2 -14.69 -46.18 11.40
C ALA A 2 -15.34 -46.57 10.05
N CYS A 3 -14.64 -46.35 8.95
CA CYS A 3 -14.69 -47.20 7.80
C CYS A 3 -13.40 -47.06 6.99
N THR A 4 -12.63 -48.11 7.10
CA THR A 4 -11.54 -48.56 6.26
C THR A 4 -12.09 -49.11 4.94
N ALA A 5 -11.38 -48.93 3.83
CA ALA A 5 -11.33 -49.90 2.75
C ALA A 5 -10.06 -49.65 1.93
N GLY A 6 -9.20 -50.60 2.01
CA GLY A 6 -8.10 -50.90 1.15
C GLY A 6 -8.55 -51.68 -0.08
N LEU A 7 -7.79 -51.59 -1.16
CA LEU A 7 -7.74 -52.63 -2.19
C LEU A 7 -6.31 -52.63 -2.81
N ALA A 8 -5.66 -53.75 -2.63
CA ALA A 8 -4.46 -54.17 -3.32
C ALA A 8 -4.84 -55.08 -4.49
N ILE A 9 -4.23 -54.90 -5.64
CA ILE A 9 -4.10 -55.92 -6.71
C ILE A 9 -2.83 -55.52 -7.46
N GLY A 10 -1.73 -56.24 -7.51
CA GLY A 10 -1.60 -57.55 -8.05
C GLY A 10 -0.80 -57.46 -9.33
N GLY A 11 0.47 -57.69 -9.29
CA GLY A 11 1.46 -58.47 -9.86
C GLY A 11 1.46 -58.67 -11.39
N THR A 12 2.61 -58.40 -11.99
CA THR A 12 3.18 -59.34 -12.98
C THR A 12 4.70 -59.19 -13.03
N LEU A 13 5.32 -60.27 -12.74
CA LEU A 13 6.75 -60.52 -12.85
C LEU A 13 7.07 -60.82 -14.31
N VAL A 14 7.94 -60.04 -14.95
CA VAL A 14 8.59 -60.44 -16.20
C VAL A 14 10.08 -60.42 -16.01
N ILE A 15 10.63 -61.64 -15.96
CA ILE A 15 12.07 -61.88 -15.98
C ILE A 15 12.53 -61.76 -17.43
N GLY A 16 13.40 -60.80 -17.71
CA GLY A 16 14.08 -60.65 -18.99
C GLY A 16 15.54 -60.30 -18.74
N GLN A 17 16.41 -61.12 -19.17
CA GLN A 17 17.85 -61.22 -18.87
C GLN A 17 18.68 -60.12 -19.55
N ASN A 18 19.67 -59.66 -18.78
CA ASN A 18 21.05 -59.25 -19.16
C ASN A 18 21.32 -58.56 -20.51
N LEU A 19 21.73 -57.29 -20.38
CA LEU A 19 22.91 -56.79 -21.13
C LEU A 19 23.60 -55.74 -20.26
N HIS A 20 24.79 -56.05 -19.82
CA HIS A 20 25.71 -55.12 -19.13
C HIS A 20 26.18 -54.07 -20.15
N SER A 21 25.73 -52.87 -19.99
CA SER A 21 26.43 -51.72 -20.54
C SER A 21 26.71 -50.76 -19.38
N SER A 22 27.94 -50.80 -18.93
CA SER A 22 28.47 -49.86 -17.94
C SER A 22 28.55 -48.47 -18.55
N VAL A 23 27.50 -47.70 -18.36
CA VAL A 23 27.55 -46.26 -18.63
C VAL A 23 28.14 -45.61 -17.38
N THR A 24 29.44 -45.30 -17.42
CA THR A 24 30.09 -44.44 -16.47
C THR A 24 29.57 -43.00 -16.70
N THR A 25 28.56 -42.60 -15.93
CA THR A 25 28.21 -41.20 -15.81
C THR A 25 29.30 -40.48 -15.03
N PRO A 26 29.87 -39.37 -15.55
CA PRO A 26 30.82 -38.58 -14.78
C PRO A 26 30.06 -37.97 -13.58
N LEU A 27 30.59 -38.24 -12.38
CA LEU A 27 30.15 -37.59 -11.16
C LEU A 27 30.49 -36.11 -11.27
N VAL A 28 29.50 -35.28 -11.64
CA VAL A 28 29.65 -33.83 -11.52
C VAL A 28 29.66 -33.51 -10.03
N SER A 29 30.83 -33.23 -9.49
CA SER A 29 30.97 -32.66 -8.16
C SER A 29 30.19 -31.35 -8.13
N GLN A 30 29.02 -31.37 -7.50
CA GLN A 30 28.32 -30.14 -7.16
C GLN A 30 29.18 -29.44 -6.11
N THR A 31 29.90 -28.43 -6.53
CA THR A 31 30.47 -27.43 -5.64
C THR A 31 29.32 -26.76 -4.93
N SER A 32 29.07 -27.13 -3.68
CA SER A 32 28.11 -26.44 -2.83
C SER A 32 28.53 -24.98 -2.73
N ALA A 33 27.70 -24.07 -3.26
CA ALA A 33 27.84 -22.65 -3.03
C ALA A 33 27.93 -22.43 -1.52
N PRO A 34 28.81 -21.52 -1.05
CA PRO A 34 28.90 -21.22 0.37
C PRO A 34 27.52 -20.82 0.86
N ALA A 35 27.01 -21.52 1.87
CA ALA A 35 25.81 -21.13 2.56
C ALA A 35 26.05 -19.71 3.09
N GLN A 36 25.36 -18.73 2.49
CA GLN A 36 25.33 -17.41 3.07
C GLN A 36 24.72 -17.58 4.46
N SER A 37 25.54 -17.36 5.48
CA SER A 37 25.05 -17.19 6.85
C SER A 37 24.09 -16.00 6.82
N ASN A 38 22.80 -16.28 6.79
CA ASN A 38 21.79 -15.28 7.10
C ASN A 38 22.10 -14.82 8.52
N SER A 39 22.83 -13.71 8.64
CA SER A 39 22.72 -12.90 9.84
C SER A 39 21.22 -12.64 10.00
N ALA A 40 20.61 -13.26 10.98
CA ALA A 40 19.23 -13.00 11.35
C ALA A 40 19.19 -11.53 11.81
N GLY A 41 19.08 -10.62 10.84
CA GLY A 41 18.65 -9.27 11.11
C GLY A 41 17.32 -9.39 11.81
N THR A 42 17.18 -8.78 12.97
CA THR A 42 15.94 -8.77 13.76
C THR A 42 14.81 -8.44 12.80
N ALA A 43 13.87 -9.36 12.64
CA ALA A 43 12.72 -9.15 11.76
C ALA A 43 12.00 -7.87 12.22
N VAL A 44 11.62 -7.02 11.28
CA VAL A 44 10.91 -5.78 11.62
C VAL A 44 9.56 -6.16 12.23
N ASP A 45 9.28 -5.69 13.43
CA ASP A 45 7.98 -5.84 14.08
C ASP A 45 6.97 -4.87 13.45
N TRP A 46 6.38 -5.31 12.35
CA TRP A 46 5.43 -4.51 11.58
C TRP A 46 4.14 -4.19 12.34
N GLU A 47 3.71 -5.08 13.25
CA GLU A 47 2.55 -4.85 14.08
C GLU A 47 2.78 -3.68 15.04
N ASN A 48 3.93 -3.66 15.70
CA ASN A 48 4.29 -2.57 16.59
C ASN A 48 4.49 -1.24 15.84
N VAL A 49 5.10 -1.28 14.65
CA VAL A 49 5.24 -0.09 13.78
C VAL A 49 3.86 0.45 13.41
N ALA A 50 2.96 -0.40 12.91
CA ALA A 50 1.60 0.01 12.55
C ALA A 50 0.85 0.60 13.76
N LYS A 51 0.89 -0.05 14.92
CA LYS A 51 0.25 0.41 16.15
C LYS A 51 0.75 1.79 16.59
N THR A 52 2.05 2.02 16.45
CA THR A 52 2.68 3.28 16.87
C THR A 52 2.35 4.43 15.93
N VAL A 53 2.31 4.19 14.62
CA VAL A 53 2.19 5.25 13.60
C VAL A 53 0.73 5.52 13.22
N SER A 54 -0.15 4.51 13.25
CA SER A 54 -1.56 4.65 12.84
C SER A 54 -2.31 5.81 13.50
N PRO A 55 -2.11 6.15 14.79
CA PRO A 55 -2.82 7.28 15.40
C PRO A 55 -2.51 8.64 14.74
N ALA A 56 -1.39 8.76 14.05
CA ALA A 56 -1.03 9.98 13.32
C ALA A 56 -1.65 10.03 11.90
N VAL A 57 -2.24 8.95 11.40
CA VAL A 57 -2.86 8.88 10.07
C VAL A 57 -4.34 9.18 10.17
N VAL A 58 -4.84 10.00 9.26
CA VAL A 58 -6.24 10.43 9.25
C VAL A 58 -6.89 10.21 7.90
N THR A 59 -8.21 10.07 7.90
CA THR A 59 -9.04 10.16 6.69
C THR A 59 -9.45 11.59 6.47
N ILE A 60 -9.34 12.07 5.25
CA ILE A 60 -9.79 13.39 4.83
C ILE A 60 -10.94 13.19 3.85
N SER A 61 -12.11 13.74 4.18
CA SER A 61 -13.28 13.78 3.31
C SER A 61 -13.55 15.22 2.90
N VAL A 62 -13.66 15.43 1.62
CA VAL A 62 -14.01 16.74 1.05
C VAL A 62 -15.35 16.68 0.36
N SER A 63 -16.14 17.72 0.49
CA SER A 63 -17.42 17.86 -0.19
C SER A 63 -17.59 19.29 -0.70
N ALA A 64 -17.80 19.42 -2.00
CA ALA A 64 -18.18 20.62 -2.71
C ALA A 64 -19.60 20.44 -3.32
N GLN A 65 -20.15 21.48 -3.95
CA GLN A 65 -21.52 21.42 -4.48
C GLN A 65 -21.76 20.24 -5.44
N ASN A 66 -20.79 19.89 -6.28
CA ASN A 66 -20.94 18.88 -7.33
C ASN A 66 -19.84 17.80 -7.29
N SER A 67 -19.02 17.76 -6.24
CA SER A 67 -17.93 16.81 -6.12
C SER A 67 -17.69 16.43 -4.67
N SER A 68 -17.24 15.18 -4.48
CA SER A 68 -16.76 14.69 -3.19
C SER A 68 -15.50 13.88 -3.41
N GLY A 69 -14.63 13.88 -2.43
CA GLY A 69 -13.37 13.12 -2.46
C GLY A 69 -13.02 12.58 -1.09
N ILE A 70 -12.23 11.53 -1.08
CA ILE A 70 -11.67 10.95 0.13
C ILE A 70 -10.18 10.72 -0.10
N GLY A 71 -9.39 11.01 0.90
CA GLY A 71 -7.94 10.77 0.88
C GLY A 71 -7.39 10.58 2.28
N SER A 72 -6.09 10.47 2.38
CA SER A 72 -5.36 10.29 3.64
C SER A 72 -4.50 11.50 3.93
N GLY A 73 -4.20 11.71 5.21
CA GLY A 73 -3.24 12.71 5.67
C GLY A 73 -2.48 12.22 6.89
N ALA A 74 -1.44 12.94 7.25
CA ALA A 74 -0.66 12.71 8.46
C ALA A 74 -0.66 13.95 9.35
N ILE A 75 -1.01 13.79 10.64
CA ILE A 75 -0.90 14.84 11.65
C ILE A 75 0.59 15.10 11.88
N VAL A 76 1.01 16.35 11.80
CA VAL A 76 2.44 16.71 11.89
C VAL A 76 2.80 17.48 13.15
N ASP A 77 1.80 17.97 13.89
CA ASP A 77 2.00 18.63 15.17
C ASP A 77 0.76 18.60 16.07
N SER A 78 0.93 18.99 17.33
CA SER A 78 -0.13 19.09 18.33
C SER A 78 -1.12 20.23 18.07
N SER A 79 -0.81 21.16 17.17
CA SER A 79 -1.72 22.26 16.77
C SER A 79 -2.76 21.79 15.75
N GLY A 80 -2.72 20.49 15.36
CA GLY A 80 -3.65 19.87 14.43
C GLY A 80 -3.36 20.18 12.97
N ASN A 81 -2.10 20.52 12.62
CA ASN A 81 -1.70 20.60 11.25
C ASN A 81 -1.56 19.19 10.65
N ILE A 82 -2.06 19.03 9.43
CA ILE A 82 -2.09 17.77 8.70
C ILE A 82 -1.53 18.01 7.31
N VAL A 83 -0.55 17.19 6.91
CA VAL A 83 -0.05 17.15 5.55
C VAL A 83 -0.85 16.14 4.74
N THR A 84 -1.24 16.52 3.54
CA THR A 84 -1.97 15.70 2.57
C THR A 84 -1.53 16.09 1.15
N ASN A 85 -2.13 15.46 0.15
CA ASN A 85 -1.90 15.82 -1.25
C ASN A 85 -2.85 16.95 -1.70
N TYR A 86 -2.37 17.81 -2.59
CA TYR A 86 -3.17 18.88 -3.18
C TYR A 86 -4.40 18.33 -3.90
N HIS A 87 -4.25 17.25 -4.68
CA HIS A 87 -5.36 16.67 -5.43
C HIS A 87 -6.53 16.22 -4.52
N VAL A 88 -6.25 15.83 -3.26
CA VAL A 88 -7.30 15.42 -2.29
C VAL A 88 -8.24 16.57 -1.97
N ILE A 89 -7.70 17.80 -1.86
CA ILE A 89 -8.46 18.97 -1.44
C ILE A 89 -8.75 19.94 -2.58
N SER A 90 -8.35 19.61 -3.80
CA SER A 90 -8.38 20.52 -4.96
C SER A 90 -9.78 21.08 -5.27
N SER A 91 -10.83 20.29 -5.03
CA SER A 91 -12.22 20.69 -5.26
C SER A 91 -12.78 21.73 -4.29
N VAL A 92 -12.07 22.06 -3.22
CA VAL A 92 -12.50 22.98 -2.17
C VAL A 92 -11.51 24.11 -1.88
N VAL A 93 -10.47 24.25 -2.71
CA VAL A 93 -9.44 25.28 -2.54
C VAL A 93 -9.99 26.70 -2.69
N ASP A 94 -11.04 26.88 -3.48
CA ASP A 94 -11.76 28.14 -3.67
C ASP A 94 -12.65 28.55 -2.48
N GLY A 95 -12.72 27.72 -1.44
CA GLY A 95 -13.57 27.92 -0.27
C GLY A 95 -15.04 27.53 -0.47
N SER A 96 -15.40 26.91 -1.60
CA SER A 96 -16.79 26.55 -1.92
C SER A 96 -17.28 25.27 -1.25
N GLY A 97 -16.48 24.63 -0.41
CA GLY A 97 -16.81 23.34 0.18
C GLY A 97 -16.36 23.17 1.62
N ARG A 98 -16.43 21.93 2.10
CA ARG A 98 -16.11 21.53 3.46
C ARG A 98 -15.05 20.43 3.47
N ILE A 99 -14.14 20.53 4.42
CA ILE A 99 -13.14 19.49 4.72
C ILE A 99 -13.47 18.91 6.09
N GLN A 100 -13.65 17.60 6.14
CA GLN A 100 -13.79 16.84 7.38
C GLN A 100 -12.62 15.88 7.52
N VAL A 101 -12.10 15.77 8.74
CA VAL A 101 -11.01 14.88 9.09
C VAL A 101 -11.51 13.90 10.14
N THR A 102 -11.38 12.61 9.85
CA THR A 102 -11.69 11.54 10.79
C THR A 102 -10.40 10.97 11.35
N LEU A 103 -10.25 11.02 12.66
CA LEU A 103 -9.14 10.40 13.38
C LEU A 103 -9.32 8.88 13.44
N THR A 104 -8.25 8.16 13.77
CA THR A 104 -8.25 6.68 13.88
C THR A 104 -9.26 6.16 14.90
N ASP A 105 -9.58 6.93 15.93
CA ASP A 105 -10.57 6.60 16.97
C ASP A 105 -12.02 6.94 16.56
N GLY A 106 -12.23 7.45 15.34
CA GLY A 106 -13.53 7.78 14.79
C GLY A 106 -14.01 9.20 15.10
N ARG A 107 -13.29 10.02 15.88
CA ARG A 107 -13.62 11.43 16.09
C ARG A 107 -13.51 12.20 14.78
N ILE A 108 -14.47 13.08 14.52
CA ILE A 108 -14.57 13.87 13.29
C ILE A 108 -14.39 15.35 13.61
N TYR A 109 -13.55 16.03 12.86
CA TYR A 109 -13.25 17.45 12.98
C TYR A 109 -13.42 18.15 11.64
N GLU A 110 -13.86 19.39 11.67
CA GLU A 110 -13.70 20.28 10.52
C GLU A 110 -12.25 20.71 10.37
N ALA A 111 -11.80 20.95 9.14
CA ALA A 111 -10.47 21.47 8.89
C ALA A 111 -10.51 22.64 7.90
N LYS A 112 -9.49 23.48 7.96
CA LYS A 112 -9.28 24.62 7.08
C LYS A 112 -7.96 24.47 6.35
N ILE A 113 -7.90 24.95 5.11
CA ILE A 113 -6.67 24.98 4.33
C ILE A 113 -5.73 26.04 4.93
N VAL A 114 -4.47 25.63 5.18
CA VAL A 114 -3.38 26.50 5.65
C VAL A 114 -2.51 26.93 4.48
N GLY A 115 -2.21 26.01 3.58
CA GLY A 115 -1.39 26.26 2.41
C GLY A 115 -1.46 25.11 1.41
N THR A 116 -1.15 25.43 0.16
CA THR A 116 -1.16 24.45 -0.94
C THR A 116 0.01 24.69 -1.88
N ASP A 117 0.55 23.63 -2.41
CA ASP A 117 1.50 23.66 -3.53
C ASP A 117 1.06 22.63 -4.59
N LYS A 118 0.46 23.15 -5.65
CA LYS A 118 -0.01 22.33 -6.78
C LYS A 118 1.15 21.67 -7.53
N SER A 119 2.32 22.30 -7.53
CA SER A 119 3.48 21.81 -8.31
C SER A 119 4.09 20.57 -7.71
N THR A 120 4.06 20.46 -6.39
CA THR A 120 4.56 19.28 -5.63
C THR A 120 3.44 18.36 -5.20
N ASP A 121 2.17 18.67 -5.54
CA ASP A 121 0.99 17.95 -5.08
C ASP A 121 0.92 17.86 -3.54
N LEU A 122 1.27 18.94 -2.83
CA LEU A 122 1.22 19.01 -1.38
C LEU A 122 0.17 20.02 -0.90
N ALA A 123 -0.41 19.73 0.25
CA ALA A 123 -1.27 20.65 0.98
C ALA A 123 -1.14 20.48 2.49
N VAL A 124 -1.36 21.56 3.22
CA VAL A 124 -1.49 21.57 4.67
C VAL A 124 -2.88 22.06 5.03
N ILE A 125 -3.57 21.27 5.82
CA ILE A 125 -4.85 21.64 6.43
C ILE A 125 -4.70 21.64 7.95
N ARG A 126 -5.56 22.35 8.66
CA ARG A 126 -5.55 22.42 10.12
C ARG A 126 -6.93 22.14 10.68
N LEU A 127 -6.99 21.30 11.72
CA LEU A 127 -8.21 21.03 12.47
C LEU A 127 -8.75 22.29 13.12
N VAL A 128 -10.07 22.44 13.11
CA VAL A 128 -10.77 23.45 13.91
C VAL A 128 -10.98 22.86 15.30
N ASN A 129 -10.49 23.59 16.32
CA ASN A 129 -10.51 23.13 17.73
C ASN A 129 -9.89 21.73 17.90
N PRO A 130 -8.59 21.57 17.62
CA PRO A 130 -7.91 20.29 17.73
C PRO A 130 -7.93 19.79 19.18
N PRO A 131 -8.08 18.48 19.43
CA PRO A 131 -7.97 17.92 20.76
C PRO A 131 -6.51 17.93 21.24
N SER A 132 -6.32 17.92 22.56
CA SER A 132 -4.97 17.97 23.18
C SER A 132 -4.21 16.65 23.12
N ASP A 133 -4.87 15.55 22.75
CA ASP A 133 -4.33 14.19 22.74
C ASP A 133 -3.92 13.71 21.34
N LEU A 134 -3.68 14.64 20.39
CA LEU A 134 -3.21 14.29 19.06
C LEU A 134 -1.83 13.65 19.10
N VAL A 135 -1.69 12.58 18.33
CA VAL A 135 -0.40 11.94 18.07
C VAL A 135 0.13 12.44 16.73
N ALA A 136 1.28 13.08 16.74
CA ALA A 136 1.93 13.57 15.53
C ALA A 136 2.92 12.57 14.96
N ALA A 137 2.97 12.45 13.63
CA ALA A 137 3.99 11.69 12.92
C ALA A 137 5.35 12.37 13.06
N GLN A 138 6.41 11.56 13.19
CA GLN A 138 7.77 12.05 13.19
C GLN A 138 8.34 11.98 11.77
N PHE A 139 8.95 13.08 11.32
CA PHE A 139 9.64 13.10 10.04
C PHE A 139 11.00 12.42 10.14
N GLY A 140 11.26 11.49 9.22
CA GLY A 140 12.59 10.92 9.00
C GLY A 140 13.40 11.74 8.01
N GLN A 141 14.69 11.41 7.89
CA GLN A 141 15.59 12.01 6.91
C GLN A 141 15.55 11.18 5.62
N SER A 142 14.97 11.75 4.56
CA SER A 142 14.85 11.03 3.26
C SER A 142 16.24 10.75 2.63
N SER A 143 17.26 11.54 2.96
CA SER A 143 18.65 11.33 2.52
C SER A 143 19.27 10.04 3.05
N ASP A 144 18.75 9.51 4.16
CA ASP A 144 19.30 8.33 4.81
C ASP A 144 18.73 7.02 4.27
N LEU A 145 17.70 7.13 3.41
CA LEU A 145 17.05 5.96 2.80
C LEU A 145 18.02 5.20 1.89
N LYS A 146 17.91 3.87 1.93
CA LYS A 146 18.73 2.95 1.11
C LYS A 146 17.83 2.02 0.30
N VAL A 147 18.27 1.71 -0.92
CA VAL A 147 17.62 0.66 -1.71
C VAL A 147 17.69 -0.66 -0.95
N GLY A 148 16.57 -1.39 -0.91
CA GLY A 148 16.41 -2.62 -0.13
C GLY A 148 15.92 -2.37 1.32
N GLN A 149 15.88 -1.12 1.79
CA GLN A 149 15.38 -0.81 3.14
C GLN A 149 13.89 -1.16 3.26
N PRO A 150 13.48 -1.87 4.33
CA PRO A 150 12.07 -2.15 4.59
C PRO A 150 11.28 -0.87 4.84
N VAL A 151 10.09 -0.78 4.27
CA VAL A 151 9.17 0.35 4.44
C VAL A 151 7.74 -0.14 4.62
N MET A 152 6.91 0.70 5.24
CA MET A 152 5.48 0.49 5.40
C MET A 152 4.73 1.70 4.86
N ALA A 153 3.69 1.48 4.07
CA ALA A 153 2.74 2.51 3.71
C ALA A 153 1.46 2.32 4.53
N ILE A 154 0.98 3.42 5.09
CA ILE A 154 -0.25 3.45 5.89
C ILE A 154 -1.13 4.56 5.34
N GLY A 155 -2.42 4.25 5.14
CA GLY A 155 -3.40 5.21 4.67
C GLY A 155 -4.82 4.80 5.01
N SER A 156 -5.78 5.68 4.72
CA SER A 156 -7.21 5.42 4.91
C SER A 156 -7.99 5.82 3.65
N PRO A 157 -7.72 5.17 2.51
CA PRO A 157 -8.18 5.65 1.19
C PRO A 157 -9.69 5.57 0.99
N LEU A 158 -10.41 4.79 1.78
CA LEU A 158 -11.86 4.60 1.65
C LEU A 158 -12.64 4.97 2.92
N GLY A 159 -12.02 5.69 3.86
CA GLY A 159 -12.66 5.99 5.15
C GLY A 159 -12.82 4.77 6.06
N LEU A 160 -12.34 3.62 5.63
CA LEU A 160 -12.26 2.39 6.41
C LEU A 160 -10.89 2.36 7.11
N SER A 161 -10.86 1.77 8.31
CA SER A 161 -9.68 1.65 9.16
C SER A 161 -8.40 1.37 8.39
N ASN A 162 -7.32 2.03 8.78
CA ASN A 162 -5.99 2.07 8.20
C ASN A 162 -5.60 0.86 7.34
N THR A 163 -5.44 1.09 6.05
CA THR A 163 -4.83 0.11 5.14
C THR A 163 -3.33 0.16 5.34
N VAL A 164 -2.73 -0.98 5.60
CA VAL A 164 -1.29 -1.13 5.81
C VAL A 164 -0.70 -2.05 4.74
N THR A 165 0.35 -1.60 4.09
CA THR A 165 1.14 -2.43 3.16
C THR A 165 2.62 -2.31 3.47
N THR A 166 3.37 -3.39 3.29
CA THR A 166 4.82 -3.41 3.51
C THR A 166 5.56 -3.68 2.20
N GLY A 167 6.78 -3.20 2.11
CA GLY A 167 7.63 -3.38 0.95
C GLY A 167 9.06 -2.97 1.23
N ILE A 168 9.81 -2.75 0.17
CA ILE A 168 11.18 -2.24 0.25
C ILE A 168 11.34 -1.03 -0.66
N VAL A 169 12.28 -0.16 -0.34
CA VAL A 169 12.71 0.89 -1.25
C VAL A 169 13.39 0.25 -2.47
N SER A 170 12.74 0.31 -3.64
CA SER A 170 13.26 -0.32 -4.86
C SER A 170 14.21 0.60 -5.64
N ALA A 171 14.05 1.92 -5.53
CA ALA A 171 14.89 2.92 -6.18
C ALA A 171 14.79 4.27 -5.46
N LEU A 172 15.83 5.08 -5.59
CA LEU A 172 15.88 6.47 -5.11
C LEU A 172 15.96 7.42 -6.31
N ASN A 173 15.55 8.68 -6.10
CA ASN A 173 15.66 9.76 -7.08
C ASN A 173 15.01 9.47 -8.45
N ARG A 174 13.92 8.69 -8.47
CA ARG A 174 13.15 8.50 -9.71
C ARG A 174 12.25 9.70 -9.95
N PRO A 175 12.26 10.27 -11.16
CA PRO A 175 11.24 11.26 -11.54
C PRO A 175 9.87 10.58 -11.53
N VAL A 176 8.91 11.15 -10.82
CA VAL A 176 7.52 10.69 -10.77
C VAL A 176 6.65 11.77 -11.37
N GLN A 177 5.85 11.42 -12.37
CA GLN A 177 4.76 12.26 -12.85
C GLN A 177 3.49 11.81 -12.13
N VAL A 178 2.95 12.66 -11.27
CA VAL A 178 1.64 12.44 -10.66
C VAL A 178 0.59 12.94 -11.65
N GLN A 179 -0.07 12.02 -12.34
CA GLN A 179 -1.31 12.35 -13.04
C GLN A 179 -2.41 12.38 -11.98
N ALA A 180 -2.91 13.57 -11.65
CA ALA A 180 -4.17 13.69 -10.96
C ALA A 180 -5.21 12.93 -11.81
N SER A 181 -5.84 11.90 -11.25
CA SER A 181 -6.97 11.24 -11.89
C SER A 181 -8.13 12.25 -11.91
N GLU A 182 -8.11 13.12 -12.92
CA GLU A 182 -9.32 13.85 -13.28
C GLU A 182 -10.34 12.78 -13.61
N SER A 183 -11.47 12.83 -12.90
CA SER A 183 -12.62 11.97 -13.10
C SER A 183 -12.86 11.84 -14.60
N GLN A 184 -12.58 10.68 -15.16
CA GLN A 184 -13.04 10.36 -16.50
C GLN A 184 -14.55 10.34 -16.41
N ASN A 185 -15.17 11.46 -16.79
CA ASN A 185 -16.52 11.44 -17.32
C ASN A 185 -16.45 10.47 -18.51
N GLN A 186 -16.81 9.22 -18.25
CA GLN A 186 -17.12 8.27 -19.30
C GLN A 186 -18.34 8.81 -20.04
N ASP A 187 -18.05 9.59 -21.07
CA ASP A 187 -18.99 9.78 -22.18
C ASP A 187 -19.04 8.43 -22.91
N ASN A 188 -19.90 7.56 -22.39
CA ASN A 188 -20.08 6.19 -22.81
C ASN A 188 -21.11 6.15 -23.94
N SER A 189 -20.76 6.73 -25.09
CA SER A 189 -21.55 6.61 -26.32
C SER A 189 -20.67 6.19 -27.50
N LYS A 190 -20.01 5.04 -27.37
CA LYS A 190 -19.60 4.20 -28.50
C LYS A 190 -19.81 2.75 -28.14
N ASP A 191 -21.01 2.28 -28.46
CA ASP A 191 -21.33 0.86 -28.50
C ASP A 191 -20.46 0.16 -29.55
N PRO A 192 -19.49 -0.73 -29.17
CA PRO A 192 -18.62 -1.38 -30.13
C PRO A 192 -19.31 -2.49 -30.92
N PHE A 193 -20.58 -2.81 -30.63
CA PHE A 193 -21.31 -3.92 -31.25
C PHE A 193 -22.45 -3.50 -32.18
N GLY A 194 -22.61 -2.21 -32.46
CA GLY A 194 -23.68 -1.69 -33.34
C GLY A 194 -23.52 -1.96 -34.86
N GLN A 195 -22.50 -2.70 -35.32
CA GLN A 195 -22.25 -2.92 -36.76
C GLN A 195 -22.29 -4.40 -37.20
N LEU A 196 -23.12 -5.23 -36.61
CA LEU A 196 -23.32 -6.60 -37.08
C LEU A 196 -24.79 -6.93 -37.39
N GLN A 197 -25.56 -5.96 -37.93
CA GLN A 197 -26.87 -6.24 -38.55
C GLN A 197 -27.05 -5.36 -39.77
N GLN A 198 -26.50 -5.78 -40.90
CA GLN A 198 -27.04 -5.63 -42.26
C GLN A 198 -26.51 -6.77 -43.12
#